data_6c346d5fed00ef8f431e8d959655ad1b
#
_entry.id   6c346d5fed00ef8f431e8d959655ad1b
#
_cell.length_a   1.000
_cell.length_b   1.000
_cell.length_c   1.000
_cell.angle_alpha   90.00
_cell.angle_beta   90.00
_cell.angle_gamma   90.00
#
_symmetry.space_group_name_H-M   'P 1'
#
loop_
_entity.id
_entity.type
_entity.pdbx_description
1 polymer ?
#
loop_
_entity_poly.entity_id
_entity_poly.type
_entity_poly.pdbx_seq_one_letter_code
_entity_poly.pdbx_strand_id
1 'polypeptide(L)'
;ITAIAETLRAQRPVMVDPERPSVRVMGTRFVLDSWILDQLVSPNVGTQTDPRVLGSPLDLAAAFGSDFALAIQEEAGVTDKAGYPQQMEAMRTAVATRPDEAWGATVYDAWLAAIEPMWLPYGKAFPDFMRSDAWAAKSQQTAFGSYAEFRHDTILYTKPPTGETGGSMPPPPVRHWVEPDPVAFARLAAVARLTRDGLLARELLDKDLRRLLKRYISMVDRLTALAADELAGRPLSEDDGDWLRAIAYTLERLWLQSGDAKGGKGEEDSAIIADIMRGLDPISGFDEVLEIGTGFFDRVYVIVPNDAGDFLVAQGGVYSYYEFAQPTSDRLTDEAWRQMLRDDAVPDRAAWQDPLFSTSVTDPSQAEPT
;
A
#
# COMPACT_ATOMS: atom_id res chain seq x y z
N ILE A 1 -36.09 13.51 -0.18
CA ILE A 1 -35.00 12.53 -0.05
C ILE A 1 -35.07 11.51 -1.17
N THR A 2 -36.24 10.84 -1.39
CA THR A 2 -36.42 9.81 -2.43
C THR A 2 -36.06 10.31 -3.82
N ALA A 3 -36.58 11.48 -4.23
CA ALA A 3 -36.29 12.05 -5.54
C ALA A 3 -34.83 12.41 -5.75
N ILE A 4 -34.13 12.88 -4.70
CA ILE A 4 -32.69 13.15 -4.74
C ILE A 4 -31.89 11.82 -4.86
N ALA A 5 -32.28 10.81 -4.10
CA ALA A 5 -31.66 9.49 -4.16
C ALA A 5 -31.87 8.84 -5.55
N GLU A 6 -33.03 8.99 -6.17
CA GLU A 6 -33.29 8.51 -7.54
C GLU A 6 -32.45 9.23 -8.59
N THR A 7 -32.24 10.55 -8.47
CA THR A 7 -31.36 11.31 -9.35
C THR A 7 -29.91 10.88 -9.21
N LEU A 8 -29.43 10.72 -7.98
CA LEU A 8 -28.07 10.26 -7.70
C LEU A 8 -27.85 8.83 -8.17
N ARG A 9 -28.84 7.94 -7.99
CA ARG A 9 -28.78 6.56 -8.49
C ARG A 9 -28.72 6.49 -10.00
N ALA A 10 -29.45 7.35 -10.72
CA ALA A 10 -29.39 7.44 -12.17
C ALA A 10 -28.03 7.92 -12.68
N GLN A 11 -27.37 8.80 -11.93
CA GLN A 11 -26.04 9.33 -12.27
C GLN A 11 -24.88 8.42 -11.81
N ARG A 12 -25.06 7.73 -10.68
CA ARG A 12 -24.02 6.88 -10.05
C ARG A 12 -24.69 5.66 -9.40
N PRO A 13 -25.15 4.67 -10.18
CA PRO A 13 -25.99 3.58 -9.71
C PRO A 13 -25.33 2.70 -8.64
N VAL A 14 -24.00 2.64 -8.63
CA VAL A 14 -23.21 1.84 -7.68
C VAL A 14 -23.03 2.52 -6.31
N MET A 15 -23.37 3.82 -6.18
CA MET A 15 -23.06 4.63 -5.00
C MET A 15 -24.28 4.91 -4.10
N VAL A 16 -25.46 4.44 -4.47
CA VAL A 16 -26.70 4.72 -3.71
C VAL A 16 -27.37 3.39 -3.39
N ASP A 17 -27.36 3.04 -2.10
CA ASP A 17 -28.11 1.90 -1.61
C ASP A 17 -29.62 2.13 -1.87
N PRO A 18 -30.29 1.29 -2.68
CA PRO A 18 -31.70 1.45 -3.01
C PRO A 18 -32.62 1.27 -1.81
N GLU A 19 -32.19 0.51 -0.81
CA GLU A 19 -33.00 0.18 0.36
C GLU A 19 -32.82 1.16 1.53
N ARG A 20 -31.70 1.89 1.52
CA ARG A 20 -31.32 2.83 2.59
C ARG A 20 -30.91 4.19 2.05
N PRO A 21 -31.79 4.90 1.31
CA PRO A 21 -31.45 6.21 0.79
C PRO A 21 -31.20 7.19 1.95
N SER A 22 -30.00 7.74 2.01
CA SER A 22 -29.65 8.77 2.99
C SER A 22 -29.10 10.01 2.29
N VAL A 23 -29.35 11.16 2.89
CA VAL A 23 -28.77 12.43 2.44
C VAL A 23 -28.08 13.08 3.63
N ARG A 24 -26.84 13.44 3.45
CA ARG A 24 -26.07 14.22 4.42
C ARG A 24 -25.84 15.63 3.89
N VAL A 25 -26.07 16.62 4.72
CA VAL A 25 -25.61 17.99 4.46
C VAL A 25 -24.10 17.99 4.77
N MET A 26 -23.25 18.32 3.81
CA MET A 26 -21.80 18.18 3.89
C MET A 26 -21.39 16.69 4.11
N GLY A 27 -21.89 15.82 3.25
CA GLY A 27 -21.59 14.38 3.30
C GLY A 27 -20.10 14.09 3.18
N THR A 28 -19.67 13.00 3.80
CA THR A 28 -18.36 12.43 3.55
C THR A 28 -18.21 12.09 2.07
N ARG A 29 -17.03 12.36 1.52
CA ARG A 29 -16.69 11.97 0.16
C ARG A 29 -16.78 10.45 0.03
N PHE A 30 -17.32 9.97 -1.10
CA PHE A 30 -17.23 8.56 -1.45
C PHE A 30 -15.76 8.20 -1.69
N VAL A 31 -15.30 7.14 -1.08
CA VAL A 31 -14.01 6.50 -1.34
C VAL A 31 -14.23 5.01 -1.63
N LEU A 32 -13.58 4.53 -2.67
CA LEU A 32 -13.82 3.20 -3.23
C LEU A 32 -13.51 2.08 -2.23
N ASP A 33 -12.38 2.16 -1.55
CA ASP A 33 -11.91 1.18 -0.57
C ASP A 33 -12.87 1.06 0.63
N SER A 34 -13.32 2.19 1.18
CA SER A 34 -14.28 2.18 2.28
C SER A 34 -15.63 1.61 1.87
N TRP A 35 -16.06 1.86 0.62
CA TRP A 35 -17.28 1.26 0.09
C TRP A 35 -17.12 -0.25 -0.11
N ILE A 36 -15.98 -0.73 -0.64
CA ILE A 36 -15.70 -2.16 -0.80
C ILE A 36 -15.77 -2.86 0.57
N LEU A 37 -15.08 -2.31 1.57
CA LEU A 37 -15.08 -2.88 2.92
C LEU A 37 -16.50 -2.91 3.54
N ASP A 38 -17.30 -1.86 3.34
CA ASP A 38 -18.69 -1.80 3.81
C ASP A 38 -19.58 -2.86 3.14
N GLN A 39 -19.36 -3.16 1.85
CA GLN A 39 -20.12 -4.18 1.13
C GLN A 39 -19.79 -5.62 1.56
N LEU A 40 -18.62 -5.83 2.15
CA LEU A 40 -18.12 -7.16 2.54
C LEU A 40 -18.34 -7.50 4.03
N VAL A 41 -19.16 -6.71 4.70
CA VAL A 41 -19.57 -6.93 6.11
C VAL A 41 -21.10 -6.89 6.26
N SER A 42 -21.57 -7.13 7.48
CA SER A 42 -23.01 -7.05 7.81
C SER A 42 -23.58 -5.64 7.49
N PRO A 43 -24.81 -5.55 6.92
CA PRO A 43 -25.79 -6.63 6.74
C PRO A 43 -25.63 -7.42 5.42
N ASN A 44 -24.65 -7.11 4.57
CA ASN A 44 -24.50 -7.72 3.25
C ASN A 44 -23.87 -9.11 3.33
N VAL A 45 -23.03 -9.33 4.33
CA VAL A 45 -22.30 -10.59 4.56
C VAL A 45 -22.53 -11.10 5.99
N GLY A 46 -22.75 -12.42 6.09
CA GLY A 46 -23.14 -13.08 7.32
C GLY A 46 -24.65 -13.19 7.46
N THR A 47 -25.09 -13.66 8.61
CA THR A 47 -26.49 -13.80 8.99
C THR A 47 -26.76 -13.01 10.27
N GLN A 48 -28.03 -12.91 10.66
CA GLN A 48 -28.36 -12.24 11.93
C GLN A 48 -27.76 -12.95 13.16
N THR A 49 -27.54 -14.26 13.08
CA THR A 49 -26.93 -15.07 14.15
C THR A 49 -25.43 -15.27 14.01
N ASP A 50 -24.87 -14.96 12.85
CA ASP A 50 -23.44 -15.04 12.53
C ASP A 50 -23.06 -13.87 11.59
N PRO A 51 -23.14 -12.63 12.07
CA PRO A 51 -22.80 -11.47 11.26
C PRO A 51 -21.29 -11.37 11.03
N ARG A 52 -20.88 -10.91 9.87
CA ARG A 52 -19.50 -10.46 9.67
C ARG A 52 -19.43 -8.98 10.03
N VAL A 53 -18.93 -8.68 11.21
CA VAL A 53 -18.97 -7.31 11.76
C VAL A 53 -17.77 -6.48 11.33
N LEU A 54 -16.63 -7.12 11.09
CA LEU A 54 -15.37 -6.47 10.71
C LEU A 54 -14.83 -7.08 9.41
N GLY A 55 -14.32 -6.25 8.52
CA GLY A 55 -13.62 -6.64 7.30
C GLY A 55 -12.13 -6.93 7.54
N SER A 56 -11.40 -7.09 6.44
CA SER A 56 -9.94 -7.27 6.44
C SER A 56 -9.34 -6.47 5.28
N PRO A 57 -8.09 -6.00 5.36
CA PRO A 57 -7.36 -5.45 4.21
C PRO A 57 -7.27 -6.44 3.05
N LEU A 58 -7.27 -7.76 3.32
CA LEU A 58 -7.32 -8.80 2.32
C LEU A 58 -8.58 -8.73 1.43
N ASP A 59 -9.71 -8.26 1.98
CA ASP A 59 -10.93 -8.02 1.20
C ASP A 59 -10.70 -6.98 0.10
N LEU A 60 -9.97 -5.92 0.44
CA LEU A 60 -9.64 -4.89 -0.52
C LEU A 60 -8.75 -5.45 -1.65
N ALA A 61 -7.66 -6.12 -1.29
CA ALA A 61 -6.77 -6.74 -2.27
C ALA A 61 -7.51 -7.77 -3.14
N ALA A 62 -8.36 -8.62 -2.55
CA ALA A 62 -9.18 -9.58 -3.27
C ALA A 62 -10.15 -8.89 -4.24
N ALA A 63 -10.82 -7.80 -3.84
CA ALA A 63 -11.70 -7.03 -4.69
C ALA A 63 -10.96 -6.39 -5.88
N PHE A 64 -9.70 -6.01 -5.69
CA PHE A 64 -8.81 -5.52 -6.76
C PHE A 64 -8.22 -6.62 -7.64
N GLY A 65 -8.54 -7.89 -7.37
CA GLY A 65 -8.17 -9.03 -8.23
C GLY A 65 -7.05 -9.91 -7.68
N SER A 66 -6.62 -9.72 -6.42
CA SER A 66 -5.65 -10.60 -5.78
C SER A 66 -6.25 -11.98 -5.52
N ASP A 67 -5.79 -12.97 -6.27
CA ASP A 67 -6.16 -14.36 -6.00
C ASP A 67 -5.42 -14.90 -4.77
N PHE A 68 -4.23 -14.37 -4.48
CA PHE A 68 -3.49 -14.69 -3.27
C PHE A 68 -4.26 -14.26 -2.01
N ALA A 69 -4.77 -13.03 -1.96
CA ALA A 69 -5.58 -12.55 -0.84
C ALA A 69 -6.90 -13.33 -0.71
N LEU A 70 -7.54 -13.68 -1.83
CA LEU A 70 -8.76 -14.47 -1.80
C LEU A 70 -8.53 -15.88 -1.26
N ALA A 71 -7.42 -16.55 -1.66
CA ALA A 71 -7.06 -17.86 -1.16
C ALA A 71 -6.84 -17.88 0.35
N ILE A 72 -6.21 -16.84 0.92
CA ILE A 72 -6.05 -16.68 2.36
C ILE A 72 -7.42 -16.54 3.06
N GLN A 73 -8.33 -15.75 2.49
CA GLN A 73 -9.69 -15.60 3.02
C GLN A 73 -10.49 -16.93 2.94
N GLU A 74 -10.25 -17.73 1.91
CA GLU A 74 -10.83 -19.07 1.77
C GLU A 74 -10.29 -20.02 2.84
N GLU A 75 -8.98 -20.06 3.02
CA GLU A 75 -8.34 -20.87 4.07
C GLU A 75 -8.81 -20.48 5.49
N ALA A 76 -9.05 -19.19 5.71
CA ALA A 76 -9.61 -18.68 6.96
C ALA A 76 -11.13 -18.94 7.12
N GLY A 77 -11.80 -19.54 6.12
CA GLY A 77 -13.23 -19.81 6.13
C GLY A 77 -14.12 -18.55 5.98
N VAL A 78 -13.55 -17.42 5.61
CA VAL A 78 -14.30 -16.17 5.41
C VAL A 78 -15.23 -16.27 4.21
N THR A 79 -14.80 -16.97 3.15
CA THR A 79 -15.59 -17.18 1.93
C THR A 79 -16.84 -18.02 2.14
N ASP A 80 -16.93 -18.78 3.26
CA ASP A 80 -18.10 -19.57 3.64
C ASP A 80 -19.21 -18.73 4.27
N LYS A 81 -18.92 -17.48 4.66
CA LYS A 81 -19.93 -16.58 5.19
C LYS A 81 -21.03 -16.29 4.17
N ALA A 82 -22.28 -16.36 4.62
CA ALA A 82 -23.45 -16.12 3.75
C ALA A 82 -23.33 -14.77 3.04
N GLY A 83 -23.49 -14.76 1.72
CA GLY A 83 -23.41 -13.56 0.89
C GLY A 83 -21.98 -13.13 0.51
N TYR A 84 -20.93 -13.63 1.15
CA TYR A 84 -19.56 -13.21 0.84
C TYR A 84 -19.16 -13.46 -0.62
N PRO A 85 -19.34 -14.66 -1.22
CA PRO A 85 -18.94 -14.91 -2.59
C PRO A 85 -19.65 -13.97 -3.59
N GLN A 86 -20.93 -13.71 -3.38
CA GLN A 86 -21.72 -12.85 -4.24
C GLN A 86 -21.28 -11.38 -4.13
N GLN A 87 -21.02 -10.91 -2.91
CA GLN A 87 -20.54 -9.55 -2.69
C GLN A 87 -19.11 -9.37 -3.23
N MET A 88 -18.23 -10.32 -3.01
CA MET A 88 -16.87 -10.26 -3.56
C MET A 88 -16.87 -10.21 -5.09
N GLU A 89 -17.67 -11.04 -5.75
CA GLU A 89 -17.81 -10.99 -7.21
C GLU A 89 -18.36 -9.64 -7.70
N ALA A 90 -19.32 -9.07 -6.98
CA ALA A 90 -19.83 -7.74 -7.28
C ALA A 90 -18.76 -6.65 -7.11
N MET A 91 -17.90 -6.73 -6.07
CA MET A 91 -16.80 -5.80 -5.85
C MET A 91 -15.72 -5.94 -6.92
N ARG A 92 -15.31 -7.16 -7.25
CA ARG A 92 -14.39 -7.44 -8.36
C ARG A 92 -14.90 -6.87 -9.68
N THR A 93 -16.17 -7.09 -9.97
CA THR A 93 -16.79 -6.53 -11.18
C THR A 93 -16.79 -5.00 -11.17
N ALA A 94 -17.12 -4.38 -10.04
CA ALA A 94 -17.15 -2.93 -9.92
C ALA A 94 -15.75 -2.30 -10.11
N VAL A 95 -14.71 -2.94 -9.60
CA VAL A 95 -13.31 -2.51 -9.81
C VAL A 95 -12.91 -2.71 -11.27
N ALA A 96 -13.13 -3.89 -11.84
CA ALA A 96 -12.73 -4.24 -13.21
C ALA A 96 -13.45 -3.42 -14.30
N THR A 97 -14.67 -2.97 -14.03
CA THR A 97 -15.47 -2.16 -14.98
C THR A 97 -15.39 -0.67 -14.69
N ARG A 98 -14.58 -0.25 -13.71
CA ARG A 98 -14.44 1.16 -13.38
C ARG A 98 -13.79 1.91 -14.55
N PRO A 99 -14.39 3.01 -15.04
CA PRO A 99 -13.86 3.78 -16.15
C PRO A 99 -12.44 4.34 -15.85
N ASP A 100 -11.57 4.36 -16.85
CA ASP A 100 -10.18 4.87 -16.71
C ASP A 100 -10.14 6.30 -16.17
N GLU A 101 -11.07 7.16 -16.61
CA GLU A 101 -11.17 8.55 -16.15
C GLU A 101 -11.47 8.63 -14.65
N ALA A 102 -12.16 7.63 -14.08
CA ALA A 102 -12.46 7.60 -12.66
C ALA A 102 -11.21 7.31 -11.81
N TRP A 103 -10.25 6.55 -12.34
CA TRP A 103 -8.96 6.32 -11.66
C TRP A 103 -8.07 7.57 -11.62
N GLY A 104 -8.21 8.46 -12.60
CA GLY A 104 -7.50 9.74 -12.65
C GLY A 104 -8.27 10.92 -12.07
N ALA A 105 -9.47 10.72 -11.53
CA ALA A 105 -10.33 11.81 -11.08
C ALA A 105 -9.80 12.52 -9.83
N THR A 106 -9.09 11.80 -8.98
CA THR A 106 -8.51 12.32 -7.75
C THR A 106 -7.18 11.65 -7.45
N VAL A 107 -6.34 12.32 -6.62
CA VAL A 107 -5.09 11.71 -6.13
C VAL A 107 -5.38 10.43 -5.34
N TYR A 108 -6.51 10.37 -4.63
CA TYR A 108 -6.93 9.18 -3.89
C TYR A 108 -7.17 7.98 -4.81
N ASP A 109 -7.98 8.15 -5.85
CA ASP A 109 -8.26 7.09 -6.82
C ASP A 109 -6.99 6.67 -7.58
N ALA A 110 -6.17 7.65 -7.95
CA ALA A 110 -4.91 7.39 -8.65
C ALA A 110 -3.90 6.62 -7.79
N TRP A 111 -3.89 6.86 -6.47
CA TRP A 111 -3.06 6.10 -5.54
C TRP A 111 -3.50 4.64 -5.43
N LEU A 112 -4.79 4.38 -5.26
CA LEU A 112 -5.32 3.01 -5.27
C LEU A 112 -4.95 2.29 -6.59
N ALA A 113 -5.08 2.98 -7.73
CA ALA A 113 -4.65 2.44 -9.01
C ALA A 113 -3.13 2.20 -9.08
N ALA A 114 -2.30 2.96 -8.36
CA ALA A 114 -0.85 2.78 -8.37
C ALA A 114 -0.39 1.58 -7.56
N ILE A 115 -1.10 1.20 -6.49
CA ILE A 115 -0.79 0.02 -5.68
C ILE A 115 -1.43 -1.27 -6.21
N GLU A 116 -2.48 -1.18 -7.03
CA GLU A 116 -3.17 -2.35 -7.61
C GLU A 116 -2.22 -3.38 -8.25
N PRO A 117 -1.22 -3.01 -9.08
CA PRO A 117 -0.33 -3.99 -9.72
C PRO A 117 0.37 -4.92 -8.73
N MET A 118 0.66 -4.45 -7.53
CA MET A 118 1.33 -5.24 -6.49
C MET A 118 0.42 -6.32 -5.86
N TRP A 119 -0.89 -6.25 -6.08
CA TRP A 119 -1.86 -7.26 -5.67
C TRP A 119 -2.15 -8.30 -6.77
N LEU A 120 -1.82 -7.98 -8.03
CA LEU A 120 -2.11 -8.85 -9.15
C LEU A 120 -1.04 -9.94 -9.32
N PRO A 121 -1.42 -11.12 -9.83
CA PRO A 121 -0.46 -12.19 -10.06
C PRO A 121 0.48 -11.84 -11.22
N TYR A 122 1.76 -12.08 -11.03
CA TYR A 122 2.77 -11.91 -12.07
C TYR A 122 2.69 -13.01 -13.12
N GLY A 123 2.57 -12.64 -14.38
CA GLY A 123 2.48 -13.57 -15.51
C GLY A 123 3.82 -14.17 -15.91
N LYS A 124 3.81 -15.05 -16.93
CA LYS A 124 5.00 -15.77 -17.42
C LYS A 124 6.11 -14.88 -17.98
N ALA A 125 5.83 -13.62 -18.25
CA ALA A 125 6.84 -12.65 -18.69
C ALA A 125 7.76 -12.19 -17.55
N PHE A 126 7.36 -12.44 -16.31
CA PHE A 126 8.13 -12.07 -15.12
C PHE A 126 9.03 -13.22 -14.68
N PRO A 127 10.15 -12.96 -13.97
CA PRO A 127 11.01 -13.96 -13.39
C PRO A 127 10.26 -14.96 -12.51
N ASP A 128 10.75 -16.21 -12.45
CA ASP A 128 10.04 -17.29 -11.74
C ASP A 128 9.85 -17.01 -10.25
N PHE A 129 10.82 -16.36 -9.60
CA PHE A 129 10.72 -16.02 -8.18
C PHE A 129 9.59 -15.02 -7.90
N MET A 130 9.25 -14.13 -8.85
CA MET A 130 8.13 -13.17 -8.70
C MET A 130 6.75 -13.85 -8.78
N ARG A 131 6.70 -15.11 -9.20
CA ARG A 131 5.46 -15.91 -9.26
C ARG A 131 5.30 -16.84 -8.06
N SER A 132 6.15 -16.70 -7.04
CA SER A 132 6.09 -17.47 -5.81
C SER A 132 5.18 -16.79 -4.77
N ASP A 133 4.67 -17.60 -3.82
CA ASP A 133 3.86 -17.09 -2.70
C ASP A 133 4.66 -16.12 -1.82
N ALA A 134 5.97 -16.34 -1.64
CA ALA A 134 6.84 -15.42 -0.92
C ALA A 134 6.89 -14.04 -1.60
N TRP A 135 6.92 -13.99 -2.93
CA TRP A 135 6.89 -12.72 -3.64
C TRP A 135 5.49 -12.08 -3.62
N ALA A 136 4.43 -12.88 -3.72
CA ALA A 136 3.07 -12.38 -3.57
C ALA A 136 2.86 -11.77 -2.18
N ALA A 137 3.32 -12.42 -1.12
CA ALA A 137 3.30 -11.89 0.24
C ALA A 137 4.12 -10.58 0.36
N LYS A 138 5.34 -10.53 -0.21
CA LYS A 138 6.18 -9.32 -0.24
C LYS A 138 5.48 -8.16 -0.94
N SER A 139 4.91 -8.41 -2.10
CA SER A 139 4.22 -7.38 -2.90
C SER A 139 2.96 -6.89 -2.19
N GLN A 140 2.19 -7.81 -1.59
CA GLN A 140 1.02 -7.47 -0.80
C GLN A 140 1.39 -6.65 0.45
N GLN A 141 2.45 -7.02 1.17
CA GLN A 141 2.96 -6.25 2.31
C GLN A 141 3.38 -4.84 1.88
N THR A 142 4.07 -4.69 0.75
CA THR A 142 4.45 -3.38 0.20
C THR A 142 3.22 -2.53 -0.13
N ALA A 143 2.21 -3.12 -0.78
CA ALA A 143 0.98 -2.42 -1.15
C ALA A 143 0.19 -1.99 0.10
N PHE A 144 0.07 -2.86 1.10
CA PHE A 144 -0.63 -2.52 2.35
C PHE A 144 0.13 -1.50 3.20
N GLY A 145 1.47 -1.56 3.23
CA GLY A 145 2.27 -0.51 3.85
C GLY A 145 2.03 0.85 3.20
N SER A 146 2.03 0.91 1.87
CA SER A 146 1.68 2.11 1.12
C SER A 146 0.22 2.55 1.34
N TYR A 147 -0.71 1.61 1.49
CA TYR A 147 -2.11 1.89 1.81
C TYR A 147 -2.25 2.46 3.24
N ALA A 148 -1.51 1.93 4.21
CA ALA A 148 -1.50 2.46 5.58
C ALA A 148 -1.04 3.91 5.61
N GLU A 149 0.10 4.23 4.96
CA GLU A 149 0.60 5.60 4.80
C GLU A 149 -0.45 6.52 4.17
N PHE A 150 -1.07 6.06 3.10
CA PHE A 150 -2.07 6.85 2.40
C PHE A 150 -3.33 7.10 3.24
N ARG A 151 -3.79 6.09 3.99
CA ARG A 151 -4.93 6.24 4.91
C ARG A 151 -4.58 7.19 6.05
N HIS A 152 -3.40 7.07 6.60
CA HIS A 152 -2.90 7.96 7.65
C HIS A 152 -2.88 9.42 7.17
N ASP A 153 -2.29 9.70 6.01
CA ASP A 153 -2.13 11.06 5.47
C ASP A 153 -3.46 11.70 5.02
N THR A 154 -4.48 10.89 4.74
CA THR A 154 -5.81 11.38 4.36
C THR A 154 -6.74 11.67 5.53
N ILE A 155 -6.38 11.26 6.73
CA ILE A 155 -7.02 11.66 7.99
C ILE A 155 -6.36 12.98 8.41
N LEU A 156 -7.15 14.06 8.57
CA LEU A 156 -6.66 15.37 9.02
C LEU A 156 -6.08 15.27 10.44
N TYR A 157 -4.78 15.07 10.53
CA TYR A 157 -4.05 15.05 11.78
C TYR A 157 -2.84 16.00 11.69
N THR A 158 -2.61 16.80 12.73
CA THR A 158 -1.46 17.71 12.80
C THR A 158 -0.52 17.25 13.91
N LYS A 159 0.68 16.82 13.55
CA LYS A 159 1.76 16.48 14.48
C LYS A 159 3.05 17.23 14.17
N PRO A 160 3.87 17.57 15.19
CA PRO A 160 5.21 18.12 14.98
C PRO A 160 6.26 17.01 14.88
N PRO A 161 7.23 17.09 13.97
CA PRO A 161 8.28 16.11 13.76
C PRO A 161 9.55 16.34 14.59
N THR A 162 10.28 15.26 14.88
CA THR A 162 11.63 15.26 15.45
C THR A 162 12.59 14.42 14.62
N GLY A 163 13.82 14.84 14.42
CA GLY A 163 14.76 14.22 13.51
C GLY A 163 16.14 13.87 14.08
N GLU A 164 16.75 12.76 13.60
CA GLU A 164 18.18 12.43 13.80
C GLU A 164 18.81 11.87 12.53
N THR A 165 20.10 12.18 12.31
CA THR A 165 20.89 11.77 11.14
C THR A 165 22.08 10.91 11.54
N GLY A 166 22.30 9.81 10.80
CA GLY A 166 23.50 8.97 10.91
C GLY A 166 24.07 8.65 9.53
N GLY A 167 25.36 8.86 9.35
CA GLY A 167 26.06 8.57 8.09
C GLY A 167 26.91 7.31 8.19
N SER A 168 27.01 6.52 7.11
CA SER A 168 27.95 5.40 6.98
C SER A 168 28.64 5.36 5.62
N MET A 169 29.79 4.70 5.57
CA MET A 169 30.69 4.58 4.43
C MET A 169 30.13 3.64 3.34
N PRO A 170 30.46 3.87 2.05
CA PRO A 170 29.91 3.05 0.96
C PRO A 170 30.52 1.64 0.93
N PRO A 171 29.72 0.60 0.69
CA PRO A 171 30.18 -0.75 0.46
C PRO A 171 30.80 -0.94 -0.94
N PRO A 172 31.52 -2.07 -1.18
CA PRO A 172 32.15 -2.36 -2.46
C PRO A 172 31.15 -2.45 -3.63
N PRO A 173 31.60 -2.40 -4.89
CA PRO A 173 30.73 -2.35 -6.05
C PRO A 173 29.89 -3.61 -6.18
N VAL A 174 28.65 -3.52 -5.76
CA VAL A 174 27.62 -4.55 -5.97
C VAL A 174 26.80 -4.12 -7.17
N ARG A 175 26.49 -5.06 -8.06
CA ARG A 175 25.53 -4.81 -9.13
C ARG A 175 24.19 -4.49 -8.51
N HIS A 176 23.60 -3.39 -8.91
CA HIS A 176 22.28 -2.98 -8.46
C HIS A 176 21.20 -3.62 -9.35
N TRP A 177 20.06 -3.90 -8.77
CA TRP A 177 18.90 -4.49 -9.40
C TRP A 177 17.69 -3.62 -9.10
N VAL A 178 16.78 -3.52 -10.08
CA VAL A 178 15.49 -2.83 -9.94
C VAL A 178 14.40 -3.88 -10.05
N GLU A 179 13.44 -3.83 -9.16
CA GLU A 179 12.24 -4.68 -9.26
C GLU A 179 11.58 -4.48 -10.63
N PRO A 180 11.42 -5.55 -11.46
CA PRO A 180 10.98 -5.38 -12.82
C PRO A 180 9.44 -5.27 -12.90
N ASP A 181 8.89 -4.25 -12.22
CA ASP A 181 7.48 -3.85 -12.31
C ASP A 181 7.34 -2.43 -12.89
N PRO A 182 7.48 -2.27 -14.21
CA PRO A 182 7.37 -0.98 -14.86
C PRO A 182 5.97 -0.37 -14.74
N VAL A 183 4.92 -1.19 -14.53
CA VAL A 183 3.54 -0.70 -14.40
C VAL A 183 3.35 0.03 -13.07
N ALA A 184 3.82 -0.54 -11.97
CA ALA A 184 3.76 0.11 -10.66
C ALA A 184 4.51 1.45 -10.67
N PHE A 185 5.74 1.48 -11.19
CA PHE A 185 6.52 2.73 -11.29
C PHE A 185 5.85 3.76 -12.19
N ALA A 186 5.31 3.37 -13.36
CA ALA A 186 4.61 4.30 -14.25
C ALA A 186 3.37 4.92 -13.59
N ARG A 187 2.62 4.14 -12.84
CA ARG A 187 1.44 4.63 -12.10
C ARG A 187 1.83 5.58 -10.95
N LEU A 188 2.90 5.30 -10.21
CA LEU A 188 3.46 6.23 -9.22
C LEU A 188 3.86 7.57 -9.84
N ALA A 189 4.51 7.53 -11.00
CA ALA A 189 4.82 8.76 -11.74
C ALA A 189 3.56 9.51 -12.19
N ALA A 190 2.51 8.80 -12.57
CA ALA A 190 1.22 9.40 -12.95
C ALA A 190 0.54 10.10 -11.77
N VAL A 191 0.55 9.50 -10.57
CA VAL A 191 0.06 10.15 -9.33
C VAL A 191 0.79 11.46 -9.08
N ALA A 192 2.12 11.45 -9.16
CA ALA A 192 2.92 12.65 -8.93
C ALA A 192 2.66 13.75 -9.98
N ARG A 193 2.42 13.36 -11.25
CA ARG A 193 2.01 14.29 -12.31
C ARG A 193 0.64 14.88 -12.05
N LEU A 194 -0.33 14.05 -11.68
CA LEU A 194 -1.68 14.50 -11.33
C LEU A 194 -1.65 15.50 -10.17
N THR A 195 -0.88 15.22 -9.14
CA THR A 195 -0.66 16.12 -8.00
C THR A 195 -0.05 17.45 -8.47
N ARG A 196 1.05 17.42 -9.22
CA ARG A 196 1.71 18.61 -9.76
C ARG A 196 0.77 19.45 -10.59
N ASP A 197 0.07 18.85 -11.52
CA ASP A 197 -0.75 19.57 -12.51
C ASP A 197 -2.03 20.10 -11.83
N GLY A 198 -2.58 19.35 -10.88
CA GLY A 198 -3.72 19.78 -10.08
C GLY A 198 -3.40 20.98 -9.17
N LEU A 199 -2.24 21.00 -8.53
CA LEU A 199 -1.78 22.12 -7.72
C LEU A 199 -1.41 23.34 -8.59
N LEU A 200 -0.77 23.10 -9.74
CA LEU A 200 -0.43 24.16 -10.69
C LEU A 200 -1.67 24.85 -11.25
N ALA A 201 -2.69 24.11 -11.65
CA ALA A 201 -3.95 24.64 -12.18
C ALA A 201 -4.72 25.49 -11.15
N ARG A 202 -4.42 25.31 -9.86
CA ARG A 202 -5.05 26.05 -8.74
C ARG A 202 -4.14 27.14 -8.16
N GLU A 203 -2.98 27.37 -8.77
CA GLU A 203 -1.96 28.34 -8.30
C GLU A 203 -1.44 28.04 -6.87
N LEU A 204 -1.51 26.76 -6.45
CA LEU A 204 -1.07 26.30 -5.13
C LEU A 204 0.34 25.68 -5.17
N LEU A 205 0.97 25.58 -6.35
CA LEU A 205 2.27 24.97 -6.52
C LEU A 205 3.39 26.01 -6.39
N ASP A 206 4.03 26.07 -5.24
CA ASP A 206 5.21 26.91 -5.03
C ASP A 206 6.46 26.37 -5.79
N LYS A 207 7.55 27.14 -5.74
CA LYS A 207 8.77 26.82 -6.50
C LYS A 207 9.50 25.59 -5.96
N ASP A 208 9.48 25.36 -4.65
CA ASP A 208 10.23 24.30 -4.00
C ASP A 208 9.50 22.97 -4.15
N LEU A 209 8.20 22.94 -3.91
CA LEU A 209 7.35 21.77 -4.19
C LEU A 209 7.36 21.40 -5.69
N ARG A 210 7.35 22.40 -6.59
CA ARG A 210 7.50 22.17 -8.04
C ARG A 210 8.81 21.48 -8.38
N ARG A 211 9.91 21.89 -7.74
CA ARG A 211 11.24 21.29 -7.94
C ARG A 211 11.30 19.87 -7.40
N LEU A 212 10.70 19.65 -6.22
CA LEU A 212 10.62 18.35 -5.57
C LEU A 212 9.85 17.35 -6.46
N LEU A 213 8.62 17.69 -6.85
CA LEU A 213 7.80 16.84 -7.72
C LEU A 213 8.47 16.55 -9.06
N LYS A 214 9.16 17.56 -9.66
CA LYS A 214 9.92 17.31 -10.89
C LYS A 214 11.03 16.28 -10.71
N ARG A 215 11.77 16.35 -9.58
CA ARG A 215 12.85 15.39 -9.28
C ARG A 215 12.29 13.99 -9.05
N TYR A 216 11.24 13.90 -8.24
CA TYR A 216 10.56 12.63 -7.98
C TYR A 216 10.04 11.99 -9.27
N ILE A 217 9.30 12.72 -10.09
CA ILE A 217 8.80 12.22 -11.38
C ILE A 217 9.96 11.73 -12.27
N SER A 218 11.05 12.51 -12.38
CA SER A 218 12.20 12.10 -13.21
C SER A 218 12.88 10.84 -12.67
N MET A 219 12.95 10.67 -11.35
CA MET A 219 13.49 9.46 -10.72
C MET A 219 12.60 8.24 -11.01
N VAL A 220 11.30 8.37 -10.80
CA VAL A 220 10.37 7.25 -11.02
C VAL A 220 10.25 6.90 -12.51
N ASP A 221 10.30 7.87 -13.42
CA ASP A 221 10.37 7.62 -14.87
C ASP A 221 11.62 6.82 -15.25
N ARG A 222 12.78 7.12 -14.65
CA ARG A 222 14.00 6.35 -14.86
C ARG A 222 13.86 4.93 -14.31
N LEU A 223 13.30 4.77 -13.11
CA LEU A 223 13.00 3.45 -12.55
C LEU A 223 12.05 2.65 -13.45
N THR A 224 11.02 3.30 -14.02
CA THR A 224 10.12 2.66 -15.00
C THR A 224 10.88 2.10 -16.20
N ALA A 225 11.81 2.89 -16.76
CA ALA A 225 12.61 2.45 -17.89
C ALA A 225 13.54 1.30 -17.53
N LEU A 226 14.24 1.40 -16.39
CA LEU A 226 15.14 0.35 -15.89
C LEU A 226 14.40 -0.94 -15.56
N ALA A 227 13.23 -0.86 -14.93
CA ALA A 227 12.37 -2.01 -14.67
C ALA A 227 11.91 -2.70 -15.96
N ALA A 228 11.60 -1.93 -17.01
CA ALA A 228 11.27 -2.48 -18.31
C ALA A 228 12.48 -3.13 -19.01
N ASP A 229 13.68 -2.60 -18.80
CA ASP A 229 14.92 -3.17 -19.31
C ASP A 229 15.27 -4.48 -18.58
N GLU A 230 15.15 -4.52 -17.27
CA GLU A 230 15.32 -5.75 -16.47
C GLU A 230 14.31 -6.84 -16.90
N LEU A 231 13.04 -6.49 -17.08
CA LEU A 231 12.00 -7.43 -17.51
C LEU A 231 12.28 -7.97 -18.92
N ALA A 232 12.86 -7.17 -19.78
CA ALA A 232 13.25 -7.55 -21.14
C ALA A 232 14.61 -8.30 -21.19
N GLY A 233 15.27 -8.52 -20.06
CA GLY A 233 16.61 -9.14 -19.97
C GLY A 233 17.70 -8.27 -20.58
N ARG A 234 17.50 -6.97 -20.68
CA ARG A 234 18.53 -6.04 -21.18
C ARG A 234 19.47 -5.65 -20.02
N PRO A 235 20.79 -5.73 -20.21
CA PRO A 235 21.73 -5.36 -19.18
C PRO A 235 21.66 -3.86 -18.89
N LEU A 236 21.80 -3.48 -17.64
CA LEU A 236 21.91 -2.08 -17.24
C LEU A 236 23.24 -1.49 -17.73
N SER A 237 23.21 -0.24 -18.19
CA SER A 237 24.42 0.50 -18.51
C SER A 237 25.24 0.79 -17.24
N GLU A 238 26.52 1.11 -17.41
CA GLU A 238 27.40 1.53 -16.30
C GLU A 238 26.85 2.78 -15.60
N ASP A 239 26.36 3.75 -16.38
CA ASP A 239 25.74 4.97 -15.88
C ASP A 239 24.44 4.68 -15.06
N ASP A 240 23.66 3.67 -15.45
CA ASP A 240 22.45 3.27 -14.72
C ASP A 240 22.82 2.56 -13.41
N GLY A 241 23.85 1.72 -13.44
CA GLY A 241 24.39 1.08 -12.24
C GLY A 241 24.91 2.11 -11.23
N ASP A 242 25.63 3.12 -11.69
CA ASP A 242 26.12 4.21 -10.82
C ASP A 242 24.98 5.07 -10.28
N TRP A 243 23.96 5.32 -11.08
CA TRP A 243 22.79 6.05 -10.63
C TRP A 243 21.99 5.27 -9.59
N LEU A 244 21.80 3.95 -9.78
CA LEU A 244 21.13 3.09 -8.80
C LEU A 244 21.91 3.02 -7.49
N ARG A 245 23.25 2.99 -7.55
CA ARG A 245 24.10 3.04 -6.35
C ARG A 245 23.84 4.31 -5.53
N ALA A 246 23.52 5.41 -6.20
CA ALA A 246 23.25 6.69 -5.57
C ALA A 246 21.75 6.90 -5.22
N ILE A 247 20.86 5.93 -5.48
CA ILE A 247 19.41 6.13 -5.36
C ILE A 247 18.98 6.37 -3.90
N ALA A 248 19.59 5.67 -2.95
CA ALA A 248 19.30 5.85 -1.53
C ALA A 248 19.56 7.31 -1.09
N TYR A 249 20.67 7.90 -1.53
CA TYR A 249 20.97 9.31 -1.30
C TYR A 249 19.95 10.25 -1.99
N THR A 250 19.48 9.87 -3.18
CA THR A 250 18.46 10.64 -3.90
C THR A 250 17.14 10.62 -3.13
N LEU A 251 16.72 9.46 -2.62
CA LEU A 251 15.51 9.29 -1.81
C LEU A 251 15.61 10.08 -0.49
N GLU A 252 16.73 9.96 0.23
CA GLU A 252 16.99 10.73 1.44
C GLU A 252 16.89 12.25 1.19
N ARG A 253 17.49 12.73 0.12
CA ARG A 253 17.38 14.17 -0.24
C ARG A 253 15.98 14.59 -0.62
N LEU A 254 15.21 13.76 -1.30
CA LEU A 254 13.81 14.05 -1.61
C LEU A 254 12.98 14.13 -0.32
N TRP A 255 13.20 13.20 0.59
CA TRP A 255 12.56 13.17 1.89
C TRP A 255 12.89 14.40 2.75
N LEU A 256 14.16 14.74 2.94
CA LEU A 256 14.60 15.95 3.65
C LEU A 256 14.00 17.22 3.04
N GLN A 257 13.98 17.34 1.71
CA GLN A 257 13.41 18.50 1.04
C GLN A 257 11.89 18.58 1.14
N SER A 258 11.19 17.47 1.30
CA SER A 258 9.74 17.48 1.55
C SER A 258 9.40 18.05 2.92
N GLY A 259 10.23 17.78 3.93
CA GLY A 259 10.13 18.36 5.25
C GLY A 259 10.39 19.88 5.27
N ASP A 260 11.44 20.32 4.58
CA ASP A 260 11.77 21.74 4.44
C ASP A 260 10.66 22.52 3.73
N ALA A 261 10.07 21.96 2.67
CA ALA A 261 8.98 22.58 1.93
C ALA A 261 7.71 22.79 2.76
N LYS A 262 7.52 21.99 3.80
CA LYS A 262 6.41 22.11 4.77
C LYS A 262 6.73 23.06 5.96
N GLY A 263 7.92 23.66 5.98
CA GLY A 263 8.35 24.55 7.08
C GLY A 263 8.66 23.85 8.40
N GLY A 264 8.91 22.55 8.35
CA GLY A 264 9.25 21.70 9.49
C GLY A 264 10.21 20.59 9.10
N LYS A 265 10.83 19.95 10.09
CA LYS A 265 11.55 18.70 9.89
C LYS A 265 10.57 17.66 9.37
N GLY A 266 10.94 16.89 8.35
CA GLY A 266 10.13 15.79 7.82
C GLY A 266 9.74 14.82 8.94
N GLU A 267 8.66 14.12 8.78
CA GLU A 267 8.30 13.01 9.66
C GLU A 267 9.40 11.95 9.55
N GLU A 268 10.12 11.69 10.64
CA GLU A 268 11.35 10.89 10.62
C GLU A 268 11.08 9.39 10.74
N ASP A 269 9.83 9.04 10.97
CA ASP A 269 9.46 7.69 11.34
C ASP A 269 8.43 7.14 10.34
N SER A 270 8.76 6.03 9.68
CA SER A 270 7.83 5.30 8.83
C SER A 270 6.78 4.53 9.65
N ALA A 271 6.91 4.55 10.98
CA ALA A 271 6.00 3.88 11.89
C ALA A 271 4.74 4.73 12.13
N ILE A 272 3.67 4.36 11.46
CA ILE A 272 2.36 4.99 11.52
C ILE A 272 1.26 3.96 11.79
N ILE A 273 0.12 4.42 12.28
CA ILE A 273 -1.07 3.60 12.51
C ILE A 273 -2.28 4.31 11.92
N ALA A 274 -3.20 3.57 11.31
CA ALA A 274 -4.41 4.12 10.71
C ALA A 274 -5.61 3.23 10.94
N ASP A 275 -6.73 3.84 11.34
CA ASP A 275 -8.03 3.18 11.37
C ASP A 275 -8.57 3.04 9.94
N ILE A 276 -8.99 1.86 9.56
CA ILE A 276 -9.59 1.65 8.24
C ILE A 276 -11.07 1.31 8.28
N MET A 277 -11.53 0.66 9.35
CA MET A 277 -12.91 0.25 9.50
C MET A 277 -13.27 0.11 10.98
N ARG A 278 -14.51 0.48 11.33
CA ARG A 278 -15.10 0.18 12.65
C ARG A 278 -16.22 -0.83 12.49
N GLY A 279 -16.14 -1.91 13.27
CA GLY A 279 -17.22 -2.87 13.42
C GLY A 279 -18.03 -2.58 14.68
N LEU A 280 -19.35 -2.57 14.58
CA LEU A 280 -20.25 -2.36 15.70
C LEU A 280 -21.43 -3.33 15.62
N ASP A 281 -21.57 -4.16 16.64
CA ASP A 281 -22.77 -4.97 16.86
C ASP A 281 -23.32 -4.74 18.29
N PRO A 282 -24.35 -3.93 18.43
CA PRO A 282 -24.95 -3.62 19.73
C PRO A 282 -25.56 -4.85 20.47
N ILE A 283 -25.82 -5.94 19.75
CA ILE A 283 -26.44 -7.13 20.31
C ILE A 283 -25.39 -7.97 21.04
N SER A 284 -24.24 -8.19 20.42
CA SER A 284 -23.12 -8.89 21.03
C SER A 284 -22.26 -8.00 21.92
N GLY A 285 -22.39 -6.68 21.80
CA GLY A 285 -21.50 -5.71 22.43
C GLY A 285 -20.15 -5.53 21.71
N PHE A 286 -20.03 -6.06 20.48
CA PHE A 286 -18.83 -5.87 19.67
C PHE A 286 -18.69 -4.40 19.26
N ASP A 287 -17.57 -3.78 19.57
CA ASP A 287 -17.22 -2.41 19.19
C ASP A 287 -15.70 -2.28 19.04
N GLU A 288 -15.21 -2.64 17.86
CA GLU A 288 -13.78 -2.64 17.55
C GLU A 288 -13.49 -1.85 16.27
N VAL A 289 -12.26 -1.39 16.17
CA VAL A 289 -11.69 -0.77 14.97
C VAL A 289 -10.62 -1.69 14.39
N LEU A 290 -10.61 -1.82 13.08
CA LEU A 290 -9.54 -2.45 12.34
C LEU A 290 -8.46 -1.42 12.11
N GLU A 291 -7.31 -1.62 12.75
CA GLU A 291 -6.13 -0.79 12.60
C GLU A 291 -5.11 -1.48 11.71
N ILE A 292 -4.46 -0.69 10.87
CA ILE A 292 -3.31 -1.10 10.06
C ILE A 292 -2.14 -0.19 10.36
N GLY A 293 -0.95 -0.77 10.47
CA GLY A 293 0.24 0.01 10.77
C GLY A 293 1.46 -0.45 10.00
N THR A 294 2.40 0.49 9.84
CA THR A 294 3.77 0.22 9.41
C THR A 294 4.71 0.41 10.59
N GLY A 295 5.81 -0.29 10.58
CA GLY A 295 6.88 -0.15 11.57
C GLY A 295 8.21 0.20 10.89
N PHE A 296 9.28 -0.33 11.43
CA PHE A 296 10.60 -0.22 10.81
C PHE A 296 10.69 -1.07 9.55
N PHE A 297 11.56 -0.70 8.61
CA PHE A 297 11.75 -1.48 7.39
C PHE A 297 12.36 -2.84 7.70
N ASP A 298 11.74 -3.89 7.15
CA ASP A 298 12.33 -5.21 7.10
C ASP A 298 13.39 -5.27 6.01
N ARG A 299 14.46 -6.04 6.27
CA ARG A 299 15.49 -6.29 5.27
C ARG A 299 15.04 -7.41 4.34
N VAL A 300 15.03 -7.14 3.04
CA VAL A 300 14.70 -8.13 2.02
C VAL A 300 15.91 -8.53 1.23
N TYR A 301 16.07 -9.83 0.96
CA TYR A 301 17.08 -10.40 0.09
C TYR A 301 16.43 -11.06 -1.10
N VAL A 302 16.88 -10.74 -2.30
CA VAL A 302 16.36 -11.29 -3.55
C VAL A 302 17.50 -11.91 -4.32
N ILE A 303 17.34 -13.17 -4.72
CA ILE A 303 18.30 -13.86 -5.57
C ILE A 303 17.96 -13.54 -7.02
N VAL A 304 18.85 -12.84 -7.70
CA VAL A 304 18.66 -12.38 -9.08
C VAL A 304 19.78 -12.92 -9.99
N PRO A 305 19.53 -13.21 -11.26
CA PRO A 305 20.57 -13.61 -12.20
C PRO A 305 21.48 -12.43 -12.54
N ASN A 306 22.77 -12.71 -12.79
CA ASN A 306 23.70 -11.76 -13.37
C ASN A 306 23.89 -12.00 -14.88
N ASP A 307 24.64 -11.11 -15.57
CA ASP A 307 24.89 -11.21 -17.02
C ASP A 307 25.74 -12.43 -17.40
N ALA A 308 26.45 -13.03 -16.46
CA ALA A 308 27.26 -14.24 -16.67
C ALA A 308 26.46 -15.54 -16.50
N GLY A 309 25.17 -15.45 -16.08
CA GLY A 309 24.32 -16.59 -15.77
C GLY A 309 24.49 -17.13 -14.35
N ASP A 310 25.28 -16.47 -13.51
CA ASP A 310 25.37 -16.75 -12.08
C ASP A 310 24.26 -16.02 -11.31
N PHE A 311 24.15 -16.30 -10.01
CA PHE A 311 23.19 -15.63 -9.14
C PHE A 311 23.90 -14.60 -8.25
N LEU A 312 23.20 -13.48 -8.03
CA LEU A 312 23.56 -12.44 -7.07
C LEU A 312 22.47 -12.33 -6.01
N VAL A 313 22.85 -11.90 -4.82
CA VAL A 313 21.89 -11.53 -3.78
C VAL A 313 21.77 -10.02 -3.75
N ALA A 314 20.62 -9.52 -4.18
CA ALA A 314 20.26 -8.12 -4.02
C ALA A 314 19.67 -7.92 -2.62
N GLN A 315 20.02 -6.82 -1.97
CA GLN A 315 19.50 -6.43 -0.67
C GLN A 315 18.71 -5.14 -0.79
N GLY A 316 17.56 -5.08 -0.14
CA GLY A 316 16.70 -3.90 -0.08
C GLY A 316 15.94 -3.80 1.24
N GLY A 317 15.00 -2.87 1.29
CA GLY A 317 14.06 -2.71 2.38
C GLY A 317 12.62 -2.92 1.88
N VAL A 318 11.78 -3.44 2.75
CA VAL A 318 10.34 -3.53 2.55
C VAL A 318 9.66 -3.00 3.80
N TYR A 319 8.48 -2.38 3.68
CA TYR A 319 7.69 -1.99 4.85
C TYR A 319 7.43 -3.20 5.73
N SER A 320 7.60 -3.06 7.04
CA SER A 320 6.91 -3.97 7.96
C SER A 320 5.43 -3.57 7.98
N TYR A 321 4.55 -4.55 8.10
CA TYR A 321 3.12 -4.33 8.06
C TYR A 321 2.42 -5.12 9.15
N TYR A 322 1.43 -4.50 9.78
CA TYR A 322 0.61 -5.05 10.86
C TYR A 322 -0.85 -4.74 10.60
N GLU A 323 -1.72 -5.67 10.94
CA GLU A 323 -3.18 -5.51 10.90
C GLU A 323 -3.79 -6.23 12.10
N PHE A 324 -4.66 -5.56 12.83
CA PHE A 324 -5.30 -6.12 14.02
C PHE A 324 -6.56 -5.36 14.39
N ALA A 325 -7.44 -6.03 15.13
CA ALA A 325 -8.61 -5.40 15.72
C ALA A 325 -8.27 -4.86 17.11
N GLN A 326 -8.78 -3.68 17.42
CA GLN A 326 -8.58 -2.98 18.68
C GLN A 326 -9.92 -2.46 19.21
N PRO A 327 -10.21 -2.51 20.52
CA PRO A 327 -11.40 -1.86 21.06
C PRO A 327 -11.46 -0.38 20.65
N THR A 328 -12.62 0.08 20.21
CA THR A 328 -12.79 1.47 19.77
C THR A 328 -12.43 2.50 20.86
N SER A 329 -12.53 2.11 22.12
CA SER A 329 -12.12 2.95 23.27
C SER A 329 -10.62 3.03 23.48
N ASP A 330 -9.83 2.17 22.80
CA ASP A 330 -8.39 2.00 23.01
C ASP A 330 -7.59 2.12 21.71
N ARG A 331 -8.07 2.98 20.81
CA ARG A 331 -7.42 3.27 19.53
C ARG A 331 -6.02 3.81 19.73
N LEU A 332 -5.11 3.32 18.91
CA LEU A 332 -3.72 3.73 18.98
C LEU A 332 -3.50 5.11 18.31
N THR A 333 -2.59 5.86 18.90
CA THR A 333 -1.94 6.99 18.23
C THR A 333 -0.59 6.54 17.71
N ASP A 334 0.01 7.28 16.75
CA ASP A 334 1.34 6.94 16.26
C ASP A 334 2.38 6.90 17.38
N GLU A 335 2.27 7.75 18.40
CA GLU A 335 3.19 7.73 19.54
C GLU A 335 3.06 6.44 20.34
N ALA A 336 1.81 6.00 20.59
CA ALA A 336 1.55 4.74 21.29
C ALA A 336 2.04 3.55 20.44
N TRP A 337 1.78 3.57 19.14
CA TRP A 337 2.24 2.56 18.19
C TRP A 337 3.78 2.48 18.13
N ARG A 338 4.45 3.62 18.00
CA ARG A 338 5.92 3.70 18.03
C ARG A 338 6.49 3.21 19.36
N GLN A 339 5.81 3.45 20.47
CA GLN A 339 6.23 2.92 21.76
C GLN A 339 6.10 1.40 21.81
N MET A 340 4.99 0.84 21.30
CA MET A 340 4.83 -0.62 21.21
C MET A 340 5.91 -1.27 20.35
N LEU A 341 6.29 -0.66 19.22
CA LEU A 341 7.39 -1.12 18.37
C LEU A 341 8.75 -1.11 19.09
N ARG A 342 9.04 -0.07 19.88
CA ARG A 342 10.28 0.01 20.66
C ARG A 342 10.34 -1.01 21.80
N ASP A 343 9.20 -1.32 22.38
CA ASP A 343 9.07 -2.23 23.53
C ASP A 343 8.90 -3.70 23.08
N ASP A 344 8.90 -3.97 21.76
CA ASP A 344 8.61 -5.27 21.15
C ASP A 344 7.26 -5.85 21.64
N ALA A 345 6.29 -4.98 21.81
CA ALA A 345 4.95 -5.28 22.32
C ALA A 345 3.86 -5.16 21.25
N VAL A 346 4.24 -5.27 19.99
CA VAL A 346 3.34 -5.22 18.84
C VAL A 346 2.57 -6.55 18.69
N PRO A 347 1.37 -6.53 18.08
CA PRO A 347 0.67 -7.75 17.70
C PRO A 347 1.51 -8.62 16.78
N ASP A 348 1.25 -9.93 16.78
CA ASP A 348 1.85 -10.84 15.80
C ASP A 348 1.51 -10.40 14.38
N ARG A 349 2.44 -10.62 13.46
CA ARG A 349 2.19 -10.39 12.04
C ARG A 349 1.14 -11.37 11.52
N ALA A 350 0.39 -10.95 10.53
CA ALA A 350 -0.61 -11.82 9.91
C ALA A 350 0.07 -13.06 9.28
N ALA A 351 -0.50 -14.23 9.48
CA ALA A 351 0.08 -15.51 9.04
C ALA A 351 0.38 -15.58 7.52
N TRP A 352 -0.33 -14.80 6.71
CA TRP A 352 -0.07 -14.73 5.27
C TRP A 352 1.30 -14.13 4.93
N GLN A 353 1.97 -13.49 5.89
CA GLN A 353 3.33 -12.96 5.74
C GLN A 353 4.41 -14.03 5.99
N ASP A 354 4.07 -15.18 6.59
CA ASP A 354 5.02 -16.25 6.92
C ASP A 354 5.95 -16.68 5.76
N PRO A 355 5.47 -16.79 4.50
CA PRO A 355 6.34 -17.12 3.37
C PRO A 355 7.48 -16.12 3.12
N LEU A 356 7.35 -14.90 3.64
CA LEU A 356 8.37 -13.85 3.54
C LEU A 356 9.55 -14.08 4.49
N PHE A 357 9.26 -14.69 5.64
CA PHE A 357 10.25 -14.82 6.70
C PHE A 357 10.93 -16.18 6.65
N SER A 358 12.24 -16.17 6.43
CA SER A 358 13.05 -17.38 6.55
C SER A 358 13.52 -17.54 8.00
N THR A 359 13.16 -18.64 8.62
CA THR A 359 13.63 -19.01 9.97
C THR A 359 15.07 -19.52 9.98
N SER A 360 15.71 -19.66 8.80
CA SER A 360 17.03 -20.30 8.64
C SER A 360 18.13 -19.38 8.14
N VAL A 361 17.86 -18.11 7.87
CA VAL A 361 18.91 -17.16 7.45
C VAL A 361 19.49 -16.49 8.69
N THR A 362 20.60 -17.04 9.20
CA THR A 362 21.55 -16.25 10.00
C THR A 362 22.01 -15.07 9.14
N ASP A 363 21.95 -13.86 9.69
CA ASP A 363 22.43 -12.64 9.05
C ASP A 363 23.81 -12.89 8.40
N PRO A 364 23.97 -12.74 7.07
CA PRO A 364 25.23 -12.98 6.41
C PRO A 364 26.39 -12.12 6.94
N SER A 365 26.08 -11.00 7.63
CA SER A 365 27.08 -10.17 8.31
C SER A 365 27.65 -10.85 9.55
N GLN A 366 27.02 -11.92 10.04
CA GLN A 366 27.46 -12.73 11.18
C GLN A 366 28.12 -14.05 10.77
N ALA A 367 28.22 -14.35 9.46
CA ALA A 367 29.00 -15.47 8.99
C ALA A 367 30.49 -15.13 9.18
N GLU A 368 31.20 -15.88 10.03
CA GLU A 368 32.66 -15.76 10.16
C GLU A 368 33.29 -16.02 8.78
N PRO A 369 34.26 -15.18 8.34
CA PRO A 369 34.98 -15.44 7.11
C PRO A 369 35.74 -16.76 7.25
N THR A 370 35.37 -17.76 6.46
CA THR A 370 36.15 -19.01 6.31
C THR A 370 37.34 -18.81 5.40
#